data_fd21e74b8a89d7a4babe44b0350890d0
#
_entry.id   fd21e74b8a89d7a4babe44b0350890d0
#
_cell.length_a   1.000
_cell.length_b   1.000
_cell.length_c   1.000
_cell.angle_alpha   90.00
_cell.angle_beta   90.00
_cell.angle_gamma   90.00
#
_symmetry.space_group_name_H-M   'P 1'
#
loop_
_entity.id
_entity.type
_entity.pdbx_description
1 polymer ?
#
loop_
_entity_poly.entity_id
_entity_poly.type
_entity_poly.pdbx_seq_one_letter_code
_entity_poly.pdbx_strand_id
1 'polypeptide(L)'
;MKLEKSVTNTIKEYINKEKTTTNYYILYHSTDSDFFNVIQYDNAKKGDRYFNPLGNGLYFSTNKQFSKTFGKNTYYYLLPKTSKIKKITYKSWTESSYQNILKLVLKKYNIDYWKDTTHTQKVELMRLANNTPISSLNELQELLSSPDLGYNLPNVQETIESVVDKINAKYDAVWYKDTDYYQKADEILIPTLSFKKELFIKELPK
;
A
#
# COMPACT_ATOMS: atom_id res chain seq x y z
N MET A 1 9.38 -26.67 15.15
CA MET A 1 8.76 -27.65 14.25
C MET A 1 7.34 -28.10 14.63
N LYS A 2 6.94 -28.29 15.90
CA LYS A 2 5.56 -28.64 16.28
C LYS A 2 4.55 -27.48 16.16
N LEU A 3 4.96 -26.25 16.40
CA LEU A 3 4.11 -25.05 16.29
C LEU A 3 3.70 -24.77 14.83
N GLU A 4 4.63 -24.91 13.88
CA GLU A 4 4.36 -24.68 12.44
C GLU A 4 3.33 -25.64 11.87
N LYS A 5 3.36 -26.93 12.27
CA LYS A 5 2.34 -27.90 11.83
C LYS A 5 0.95 -27.60 12.40
N SER A 6 0.88 -27.14 13.64
CA SER A 6 -0.39 -26.75 14.28
C SER A 6 -1.03 -25.54 13.58
N VAL A 7 -0.25 -24.49 13.35
CA VAL A 7 -0.71 -23.28 12.65
C VAL A 7 -1.13 -23.62 11.22
N THR A 8 -0.32 -24.38 10.48
CA THR A 8 -0.64 -24.78 9.10
C THR A 8 -1.91 -25.65 9.02
N ASN A 9 -2.13 -26.55 9.97
CA ASN A 9 -3.33 -27.37 10.00
C ASN A 9 -4.57 -26.57 10.38
N THR A 10 -4.47 -25.69 11.37
CA THR A 10 -5.55 -24.77 11.77
C THR A 10 -5.96 -23.87 10.60
N ILE A 11 -4.99 -23.37 9.84
CA ILE A 11 -5.24 -22.54 8.66
C ILE A 11 -5.87 -23.33 7.51
N LYS A 12 -5.43 -24.58 7.26
CA LYS A 12 -6.07 -25.47 6.28
C LYS A 12 -7.52 -25.78 6.67
N GLU A 13 -7.80 -25.97 7.94
CA GLU A 13 -9.17 -26.13 8.46
C GLU A 13 -9.99 -24.86 8.31
N TYR A 14 -9.40 -23.68 8.51
CA TYR A 14 -10.07 -22.38 8.32
C TYR A 14 -10.37 -22.12 6.85
N ILE A 15 -9.46 -22.41 5.93
CA ILE A 15 -9.66 -22.23 4.49
C ILE A 15 -10.71 -23.20 3.95
N ASN A 16 -10.77 -24.43 4.47
CA ASN A 16 -11.74 -25.44 4.05
C ASN A 16 -13.13 -25.25 4.68
N LYS A 17 -13.21 -24.58 5.83
CA LYS A 17 -14.48 -24.21 6.48
C LYS A 17 -14.83 -22.75 6.12
N GLU A 18 -15.16 -22.46 4.89
CA GLU A 18 -15.54 -21.13 4.38
C GLU A 18 -16.60 -20.35 5.20
N LYS A 19 -17.03 -20.84 6.34
CA LYS A 19 -18.17 -20.31 7.11
C LYS A 19 -17.85 -19.70 8.47
N THR A 20 -16.61 -19.71 8.98
CA THR A 20 -16.33 -19.21 10.34
C THR A 20 -14.98 -18.49 10.50
N THR A 21 -14.66 -17.55 9.61
CA THR A 21 -13.52 -16.65 9.82
C THR A 21 -13.92 -15.46 10.70
N THR A 22 -14.34 -15.73 11.94
CA THR A 22 -14.79 -14.67 12.83
C THR A 22 -13.68 -13.69 13.23
N ASN A 23 -12.41 -14.14 13.24
CA ASN A 23 -11.29 -13.39 13.81
C ASN A 23 -10.27 -12.83 12.81
N TYR A 24 -10.35 -13.18 11.53
CA TYR A 24 -9.39 -12.77 10.51
C TYR A 24 -10.07 -12.24 9.24
N TYR A 25 -9.39 -11.32 8.55
CA TYR A 25 -9.62 -11.05 7.13
C TYR A 25 -8.72 -11.98 6.33
N ILE A 26 -9.27 -12.64 5.30
CA ILE A 26 -8.51 -13.44 4.35
C ILE A 26 -8.15 -12.52 3.19
N LEU A 27 -6.86 -12.33 2.97
CA LEU A 27 -6.31 -11.52 1.90
C LEU A 27 -5.56 -12.41 0.92
N TYR A 28 -5.54 -12.02 -0.36
CA TYR A 28 -4.99 -12.79 -1.45
C TYR A 28 -3.86 -12.03 -2.14
N HIS A 29 -2.73 -12.71 -2.36
CA HIS A 29 -1.62 -12.23 -3.16
C HIS A 29 -1.27 -13.29 -4.19
N SER A 30 -1.16 -12.92 -5.48
CA SER A 30 -0.73 -13.85 -6.51
C SER A 30 0.46 -13.29 -7.28
N THR A 31 1.41 -14.16 -7.60
CA THR A 31 2.65 -13.81 -8.29
C THR A 31 3.18 -15.01 -9.04
N ASP A 32 4.00 -14.78 -10.07
CA ASP A 32 4.74 -15.85 -10.75
C ASP A 32 6.02 -16.24 -10.01
N SER A 33 6.46 -15.42 -9.08
CA SER A 33 7.65 -15.66 -8.26
C SER A 33 7.41 -16.72 -7.18
N ASP A 34 8.46 -17.42 -6.81
CA ASP A 34 8.43 -18.34 -5.67
C ASP A 34 8.39 -17.59 -4.34
N PHE A 35 7.85 -18.26 -3.32
CA PHE A 35 7.64 -17.71 -1.99
C PHE A 35 8.83 -16.93 -1.39
N PHE A 36 10.05 -17.47 -1.54
CA PHE A 36 11.25 -16.83 -0.99
C PHE A 36 11.57 -15.51 -1.69
N ASN A 37 11.24 -15.38 -2.98
CA ASN A 37 11.48 -14.16 -3.75
C ASN A 37 10.44 -13.09 -3.45
N VAL A 38 9.23 -13.48 -3.03
CA VAL A 38 8.17 -12.54 -2.60
C VAL A 38 8.54 -11.86 -1.29
N ILE A 39 9.27 -12.55 -0.40
CA ILE A 39 9.68 -12.02 0.92
C ILE A 39 11.00 -11.26 0.82
N GLN A 40 11.80 -11.47 -0.22
CA GLN A 40 13.01 -10.69 -0.46
C GLN A 40 12.65 -9.33 -1.07
N TYR A 41 12.18 -8.47 -0.23
CA TYR A 41 11.75 -7.10 -0.53
C TYR A 41 12.77 -6.27 -1.34
N ASP A 42 14.06 -6.57 -1.18
CA ASP A 42 15.11 -5.87 -1.90
C ASP A 42 15.08 -6.10 -3.41
N ASN A 43 14.43 -7.18 -3.87
CA ASN A 43 14.28 -7.45 -5.29
C ASN A 43 13.10 -6.71 -5.93
N ALA A 44 12.03 -6.45 -5.19
CA ALA A 44 10.91 -5.64 -5.67
C ALA A 44 11.31 -4.18 -5.94
N LYS A 45 12.32 -3.67 -5.22
CA LYS A 45 12.90 -2.34 -5.46
C LYS A 45 13.79 -2.25 -6.71
N LYS A 46 14.30 -3.38 -7.22
CA LYS A 46 15.30 -3.38 -8.32
C LYS A 46 14.73 -3.61 -9.72
N GLY A 47 13.51 -4.13 -9.84
CA GLY A 47 12.96 -4.58 -11.12
C GLY A 47 12.10 -3.56 -11.84
N ASP A 48 11.11 -3.03 -11.22
CA ASP A 48 10.12 -2.16 -11.84
C ASP A 48 10.01 -0.83 -11.10
N ARG A 49 10.21 0.24 -11.86
CA ARG A 49 10.13 1.64 -11.43
C ARG A 49 8.68 2.08 -11.15
N TYR A 50 7.86 1.22 -10.59
CA TYR A 50 6.51 1.61 -10.22
C TYR A 50 6.54 2.36 -8.89
N PHE A 51 6.03 3.55 -8.92
CA PHE A 51 5.75 4.33 -7.74
C PHE A 51 4.70 3.61 -6.89
N ASN A 52 4.99 3.42 -5.60
CA ASN A 52 4.11 2.77 -4.63
C ASN A 52 3.42 3.82 -3.73
N PRO A 53 2.34 4.45 -4.20
CA PRO A 53 1.72 5.59 -3.49
C PRO A 53 1.13 5.22 -2.14
N LEU A 54 0.82 3.95 -1.91
CA LEU A 54 0.37 3.47 -0.61
C LEU A 54 1.52 3.11 0.34
N GLY A 55 2.78 3.15 -0.15
CA GLY A 55 3.98 2.83 0.62
C GLY A 55 4.55 1.46 0.32
N ASN A 56 5.70 1.17 0.96
CA ASN A 56 6.41 -0.08 0.80
C ASN A 56 5.79 -1.20 1.63
N GLY A 57 5.53 -2.31 0.98
CA GLY A 57 4.93 -3.46 1.63
C GLY A 57 4.45 -4.52 0.65
N LEU A 58 3.81 -5.57 1.13
CA LEU A 58 3.12 -6.54 0.30
C LEU A 58 1.69 -6.11 0.06
N TYR A 59 1.31 -6.14 -1.21
CA TYR A 59 -0.03 -5.78 -1.67
C TYR A 59 -0.90 -7.03 -1.78
N PHE A 60 -2.11 -6.92 -1.29
CA PHE A 60 -3.11 -7.98 -1.27
C PHE A 60 -4.43 -7.47 -1.82
N SER A 61 -5.29 -8.40 -2.23
CA SER A 61 -6.68 -8.13 -2.58
C SER A 61 -7.64 -8.89 -1.67
N THR A 62 -8.82 -8.35 -1.47
CA THR A 62 -9.95 -9.10 -0.87
C THR A 62 -10.61 -10.04 -1.86
N ASN A 63 -10.32 -9.90 -3.15
CA ASN A 63 -10.87 -10.71 -4.23
C ASN A 63 -9.82 -11.68 -4.79
N LYS A 64 -10.01 -12.97 -4.52
CA LYS A 64 -9.10 -14.04 -4.99
C LYS A 64 -8.99 -14.09 -6.51
N GLN A 65 -10.11 -13.92 -7.22
CA GLN A 65 -10.13 -14.01 -8.68
C GLN A 65 -9.32 -12.85 -9.30
N PHE A 66 -9.48 -11.66 -8.74
CA PHE A 66 -8.67 -10.51 -9.13
C PHE A 66 -7.18 -10.73 -8.81
N SER A 67 -6.87 -11.21 -7.60
CA SER A 67 -5.48 -11.52 -7.24
C SER A 67 -4.81 -12.46 -8.26
N LYS A 68 -5.53 -13.46 -8.77
CA LYS A 68 -5.00 -14.42 -9.76
C LYS A 68 -4.58 -13.81 -11.10
N THR A 69 -5.01 -12.60 -11.41
CA THR A 69 -4.55 -11.91 -12.63
C THR A 69 -3.08 -11.48 -12.56
N PHE A 70 -2.49 -11.46 -11.36
CA PHE A 70 -1.09 -11.04 -11.14
C PHE A 70 -0.10 -12.20 -11.10
N GLY A 71 -0.55 -13.46 -11.21
CA GLY A 71 0.33 -14.62 -11.27
C GLY A 71 -0.34 -15.95 -10.92
N LYS A 72 0.38 -17.04 -11.21
CA LYS A 72 -0.11 -18.42 -11.04
C LYS A 72 -0.03 -18.95 -9.61
N ASN A 73 0.91 -18.42 -8.80
CA ASN A 73 1.08 -18.83 -7.40
C ASN A 73 0.23 -17.93 -6.52
N THR A 74 -0.79 -18.47 -5.85
CA THR A 74 -1.64 -17.71 -4.93
C THR A 74 -1.21 -17.98 -3.49
N TYR A 75 -1.17 -16.90 -2.71
CA TYR A 75 -0.85 -16.89 -1.29
C TYR A 75 -2.00 -16.26 -0.53
N TYR A 76 -2.21 -16.76 0.69
CA TYR A 76 -3.17 -16.19 1.65
C TYR A 76 -2.43 -15.45 2.74
N TYR A 77 -2.96 -14.32 3.17
CA TYR A 77 -2.53 -13.66 4.39
C TYR A 77 -3.73 -13.51 5.33
N LEU A 78 -3.55 -13.95 6.58
CA LEU A 78 -4.57 -13.89 7.60
C LEU A 78 -4.37 -12.63 8.45
N LEU A 79 -5.01 -11.53 8.09
CA LEU A 79 -4.95 -10.29 8.85
C LEU A 79 -5.92 -10.36 10.03
N PRO A 80 -5.45 -10.34 11.30
CA PRO A 80 -6.35 -10.33 12.45
C PRO A 80 -7.33 -9.15 12.40
N LYS A 81 -8.59 -9.37 12.76
CA LYS A 81 -9.60 -8.30 12.83
C LYS A 81 -9.31 -7.27 13.93
N THR A 82 -8.46 -7.63 14.90
CA THR A 82 -7.93 -6.75 15.93
C THR A 82 -6.81 -5.83 15.44
N SER A 83 -6.32 -6.04 14.22
CA SER A 83 -5.25 -5.24 13.62
C SER A 83 -5.66 -3.78 13.48
N LYS A 84 -4.69 -2.90 13.69
CA LYS A 84 -4.85 -1.46 13.49
C LYS A 84 -4.80 -1.12 12.01
N ILE A 85 -5.97 -0.94 11.39
CA ILE A 85 -6.11 -0.72 9.95
C ILE A 85 -6.36 0.76 9.66
N LYS A 86 -5.53 1.34 8.78
CA LYS A 86 -5.80 2.64 8.16
C LYS A 86 -6.69 2.42 6.94
N LYS A 87 -7.92 2.94 6.97
CA LYS A 87 -8.83 2.86 5.83
C LYS A 87 -8.72 4.12 4.98
N ILE A 88 -8.54 3.93 3.68
CA ILE A 88 -8.54 4.99 2.66
C ILE A 88 -9.67 4.66 1.68
N THR A 89 -10.44 5.66 1.27
CA THR A 89 -11.53 5.47 0.29
C THR A 89 -11.11 6.02 -1.06
N TYR A 90 -11.68 5.47 -2.12
CA TYR A 90 -11.47 5.89 -3.50
C TYR A 90 -11.83 7.37 -3.75
N LYS A 91 -12.88 7.86 -3.09
CA LYS A 91 -13.49 9.17 -3.45
C LYS A 91 -12.62 10.40 -3.20
N SER A 92 -11.57 10.28 -2.52
CA SER A 92 -10.52 11.24 -2.19
C SER A 92 -10.15 11.11 -0.72
N TRP A 93 -8.97 11.47 -0.42
CA TRP A 93 -8.57 11.75 0.95
C TRP A 93 -9.00 13.16 1.35
N THR A 94 -9.04 13.41 2.62
CA THR A 94 -9.35 14.74 3.09
C THR A 94 -8.21 15.69 2.71
N GLU A 95 -8.55 16.96 2.45
CA GLU A 95 -7.59 18.01 2.21
C GLU A 95 -6.50 18.05 3.30
N SER A 96 -6.88 17.88 4.56
CA SER A 96 -5.93 17.85 5.68
C SER A 96 -4.95 16.68 5.61
N SER A 97 -5.38 15.50 5.15
CA SER A 97 -4.49 14.34 4.96
C SER A 97 -3.47 14.60 3.87
N TYR A 98 -3.91 15.16 2.74
CA TYR A 98 -3.02 15.54 1.64
C TYR A 98 -2.02 16.62 2.08
N GLN A 99 -2.51 17.69 2.70
CA GLN A 99 -1.65 18.75 3.22
C GLN A 99 -0.60 18.25 4.20
N ASN A 100 -0.94 17.27 5.04
CA ASN A 100 0.03 16.68 5.97
C ASN A 100 1.17 15.98 5.22
N ILE A 101 0.84 15.17 4.21
CA ILE A 101 1.86 14.50 3.38
C ILE A 101 2.70 15.55 2.65
N LEU A 102 2.07 16.50 1.98
CA LEU A 102 2.72 17.56 1.25
C LEU A 102 3.71 18.35 2.13
N LYS A 103 3.28 18.80 3.30
CA LYS A 103 4.14 19.53 4.24
C LYS A 103 5.33 18.68 4.70
N LEU A 104 5.12 17.39 4.92
CA LEU A 104 6.21 16.47 5.30
C LEU A 104 7.18 16.24 4.15
N VAL A 105 6.71 16.16 2.92
CA VAL A 105 7.55 16.04 1.72
C VAL A 105 8.37 17.32 1.54
N LEU A 106 7.75 18.50 1.49
CA LEU A 106 8.43 19.79 1.32
C LEU A 106 9.46 20.04 2.41
N LYS A 107 9.13 19.68 3.66
CA LYS A 107 10.07 19.79 4.79
C LYS A 107 11.37 18.99 4.58
N LYS A 108 11.33 17.89 3.84
CA LYS A 108 12.54 17.13 3.49
C LYS A 108 13.52 17.92 2.62
N TYR A 109 13.01 18.90 1.89
CA TYR A 109 13.78 19.81 1.04
C TYR A 109 14.02 21.17 1.72
N ASN A 110 13.76 21.30 3.02
CA ASN A 110 13.82 22.57 3.77
C ASN A 110 12.90 23.66 3.23
N ILE A 111 11.79 23.27 2.60
CA ILE A 111 10.76 24.17 2.09
C ILE A 111 9.62 24.26 3.10
N ASP A 112 9.32 25.47 3.58
CA ASP A 112 8.13 25.75 4.39
C ASP A 112 6.94 26.05 3.47
N TYR A 113 5.92 25.19 3.53
CA TYR A 113 4.71 25.32 2.70
C TYR A 113 4.06 26.71 2.80
N TRP A 114 4.06 27.32 3.96
CA TRP A 114 3.39 28.62 4.18
C TRP A 114 4.22 29.81 3.73
N LYS A 115 5.54 29.73 3.90
CA LYS A 115 6.47 30.86 3.67
C LYS A 115 7.07 30.82 2.27
N ASP A 116 7.51 29.64 1.84
CA ASP A 116 8.36 29.49 0.66
C ASP A 116 7.57 29.11 -0.60
N THR A 117 6.28 28.77 -0.45
CA THR A 117 5.42 28.38 -1.58
C THR A 117 4.56 29.54 -2.03
N THR A 118 4.63 29.90 -3.32
CA THR A 118 3.83 30.96 -3.92
C THR A 118 2.32 30.63 -3.91
N HIS A 119 1.48 31.64 -4.10
CA HIS A 119 0.03 31.44 -4.17
C HIS A 119 -0.34 30.48 -5.32
N THR A 120 0.24 30.66 -6.51
CA THR A 120 0.00 29.79 -7.67
C THR A 120 0.38 28.34 -7.39
N GLN A 121 1.55 28.11 -6.79
CA GLN A 121 1.99 26.78 -6.40
C GLN A 121 1.05 26.15 -5.36
N LYS A 122 0.57 26.91 -4.37
CA LYS A 122 -0.40 26.42 -3.37
C LYS A 122 -1.72 26.01 -4.02
N VAL A 123 -2.23 26.80 -4.95
CA VAL A 123 -3.46 26.46 -5.68
C VAL A 123 -3.30 25.16 -6.45
N GLU A 124 -2.20 25.00 -7.18
CA GLU A 124 -1.93 23.78 -7.95
C GLU A 124 -1.76 22.55 -7.06
N LEU A 125 -0.96 22.66 -6.00
CA LEU A 125 -0.79 21.59 -5.01
C LEU A 125 -2.09 21.17 -4.34
N MET A 126 -2.98 22.13 -4.05
CA MET A 126 -4.26 21.86 -3.40
C MET A 126 -5.31 21.27 -4.36
N ARG A 127 -5.23 21.59 -5.67
CA ARG A 127 -6.07 20.93 -6.69
C ARG A 127 -5.94 19.42 -6.64
N LEU A 128 -4.75 18.92 -6.37
CA LEU A 128 -4.48 17.48 -6.28
C LEU A 128 -5.23 16.80 -5.13
N ALA A 129 -5.58 17.53 -4.07
CA ALA A 129 -6.33 16.94 -2.94
C ALA A 129 -7.72 16.43 -3.34
N ASN A 130 -8.26 16.89 -4.48
CA ASN A 130 -9.55 16.46 -5.00
C ASN A 130 -9.46 15.16 -5.84
N ASN A 131 -8.26 14.69 -6.14
CA ASN A 131 -8.02 13.45 -6.87
C ASN A 131 -7.99 12.24 -5.93
N THR A 132 -7.93 11.05 -6.48
CA THR A 132 -7.69 9.85 -5.68
C THR A 132 -6.31 9.93 -5.01
N PRO A 133 -6.09 9.28 -3.86
CA PRO A 133 -4.77 9.30 -3.20
C PRO A 133 -3.62 8.86 -4.11
N ILE A 134 -3.84 7.84 -4.93
CA ILE A 134 -2.83 7.32 -5.86
C ILE A 134 -2.50 8.35 -6.93
N SER A 135 -3.52 8.88 -7.62
CA SER A 135 -3.34 9.91 -8.65
C SER A 135 -2.71 11.17 -8.08
N SER A 136 -3.18 11.63 -6.91
CA SER A 136 -2.65 12.81 -6.25
C SER A 136 -1.16 12.71 -5.94
N LEU A 137 -0.67 11.55 -5.49
CA LEU A 137 0.76 11.39 -5.17
C LEU A 137 1.61 11.21 -6.43
N ASN A 138 1.08 10.60 -7.48
CA ASN A 138 1.76 10.53 -8.78
C ASN A 138 1.91 11.93 -9.39
N GLU A 139 0.82 12.70 -9.44
CA GLU A 139 0.85 14.07 -9.94
C GLU A 139 1.72 14.98 -9.06
N LEU A 140 1.74 14.77 -7.75
CA LEU A 140 2.63 15.49 -6.83
C LEU A 140 4.11 15.21 -7.16
N GLN A 141 4.45 13.96 -7.46
CA GLN A 141 5.81 13.60 -7.88
C GLN A 141 6.20 14.36 -9.15
N GLU A 142 5.35 14.35 -10.17
CA GLU A 142 5.58 15.05 -11.44
C GLU A 142 5.74 16.55 -11.21
N LEU A 143 4.83 17.14 -10.44
CA LEU A 143 4.81 18.56 -10.13
C LEU A 143 6.10 19.03 -9.43
N LEU A 144 6.51 18.31 -8.38
CA LEU A 144 7.71 18.66 -7.61
C LEU A 144 9.01 18.38 -8.37
N SER A 145 8.98 17.52 -9.38
CA SER A 145 10.12 17.26 -10.27
C SER A 145 10.20 18.25 -11.43
N SER A 146 9.13 19.04 -11.67
CA SER A 146 9.05 19.97 -12.81
C SER A 146 9.78 21.28 -12.53
N PRO A 147 10.68 21.71 -13.45
CA PRO A 147 11.29 23.03 -13.37
C PRO A 147 10.29 24.17 -13.67
N ASP A 148 9.20 23.90 -14.40
CA ASP A 148 8.23 24.90 -14.85
C ASP A 148 7.51 25.59 -13.70
N LEU A 149 7.36 24.90 -12.57
CA LEU A 149 6.77 25.43 -11.35
C LEU A 149 7.82 25.88 -10.33
N GLY A 150 9.10 25.90 -10.73
CA GLY A 150 10.20 26.37 -9.90
C GLY A 150 10.61 25.39 -8.78
N TYR A 151 10.15 24.14 -8.83
CA TYR A 151 10.56 23.15 -7.83
C TYR A 151 11.82 22.39 -8.25
N ASN A 152 11.78 21.62 -9.32
CA ASN A 152 12.88 20.78 -9.82
C ASN A 152 13.64 20.03 -8.71
N LEU A 153 12.88 19.39 -7.81
CA LEU A 153 13.45 18.70 -6.65
C LEU A 153 13.97 17.32 -7.04
N PRO A 154 15.15 16.91 -6.55
CA PRO A 154 15.70 15.59 -6.84
C PRO A 154 15.04 14.49 -5.98
N ASN A 155 14.98 13.26 -6.48
CA ASN A 155 14.54 12.06 -5.74
C ASN A 155 13.17 12.22 -5.06
N VAL A 156 12.23 12.90 -5.74
CA VAL A 156 10.90 13.19 -5.18
C VAL A 156 10.12 11.91 -4.90
N GLN A 157 10.23 10.91 -5.79
CA GLN A 157 9.55 9.62 -5.63
C GLN A 157 9.95 8.96 -4.30
N GLU A 158 11.24 8.78 -4.07
CA GLU A 158 11.74 8.14 -2.85
C GLU A 158 11.40 8.95 -1.59
N THR A 159 11.34 10.28 -1.74
CA THR A 159 10.95 11.16 -0.65
C THR A 159 9.48 10.98 -0.28
N ILE A 160 8.58 10.94 -1.27
CA ILE A 160 7.15 10.68 -1.05
C ILE A 160 6.97 9.30 -0.41
N GLU A 161 7.59 8.25 -0.98
CA GLU A 161 7.53 6.88 -0.45
C GLU A 161 8.00 6.84 1.02
N SER A 162 9.13 7.47 1.33
CA SER A 162 9.66 7.53 2.71
C SER A 162 8.71 8.24 3.68
N VAL A 163 8.01 9.28 3.24
CA VAL A 163 7.02 9.99 4.06
C VAL A 163 5.79 9.12 4.28
N VAL A 164 5.28 8.50 3.24
CA VAL A 164 4.12 7.60 3.31
C VAL A 164 4.42 6.39 4.20
N ASP A 165 5.59 5.78 4.07
CA ASP A 165 6.03 4.68 4.92
C ASP A 165 6.05 5.04 6.41
N LYS A 166 6.56 6.23 6.75
CA LYS A 166 6.55 6.73 8.13
C LYS A 166 5.14 6.92 8.68
N ILE A 167 4.21 7.38 7.84
CA ILE A 167 2.81 7.53 8.22
C ILE A 167 2.18 6.15 8.44
N ASN A 168 2.49 5.19 7.57
CA ASN A 168 1.91 3.86 7.57
C ASN A 168 2.53 2.93 8.63
N ALA A 169 3.76 3.18 9.06
CA ALA A 169 4.44 2.39 10.11
C ALA A 169 3.67 2.31 11.44
N LYS A 170 2.63 3.14 11.63
CA LYS A 170 1.74 3.15 12.79
C LYS A 170 0.58 2.15 12.70
N TYR A 171 0.44 1.47 11.56
CA TYR A 171 -0.67 0.59 11.23
C TYR A 171 -0.17 -0.80 10.84
N ASP A 172 -0.97 -1.81 11.13
CA ASP A 172 -0.72 -3.19 10.70
C ASP A 172 -1.07 -3.39 9.23
N ALA A 173 -2.02 -2.60 8.73
CA ALA A 173 -2.43 -2.61 7.33
C ALA A 173 -2.95 -1.24 6.87
N VAL A 174 -2.80 -0.95 5.58
CA VAL A 174 -3.48 0.15 4.89
C VAL A 174 -4.49 -0.47 3.93
N TRP A 175 -5.75 -0.19 4.12
CA TRP A 175 -6.86 -0.72 3.34
C TRP A 175 -7.41 0.35 2.42
N TYR A 176 -7.12 0.25 1.15
CA TYR A 176 -7.66 1.09 0.11
C TYR A 176 -8.94 0.45 -0.45
N LYS A 177 -10.07 1.11 -0.22
CA LYS A 177 -11.36 0.66 -0.73
C LYS A 177 -11.60 1.20 -2.12
N ASP A 178 -11.43 0.35 -3.11
CA ASP A 178 -11.80 0.62 -4.49
C ASP A 178 -13.23 0.12 -4.75
N THR A 179 -14.20 0.96 -4.44
CA THR A 179 -15.61 0.59 -4.56
C THR A 179 -16.19 0.82 -5.96
N ASP A 180 -15.53 1.60 -6.82
CA ASP A 180 -16.14 2.10 -8.05
C ASP A 180 -15.36 1.82 -9.35
N TYR A 181 -14.13 1.27 -9.30
CA TYR A 181 -13.31 1.09 -10.50
C TYR A 181 -12.99 -0.38 -10.81
N TYR A 182 -13.21 -0.76 -12.02
CA TYR A 182 -12.84 -1.95 -12.80
C TYR A 182 -13.14 -3.34 -12.22
N GLN A 183 -12.99 -3.65 -10.96
CA GLN A 183 -13.09 -5.05 -10.50
C GLN A 183 -13.69 -5.26 -9.11
N LYS A 184 -14.21 -4.23 -8.46
CA LYS A 184 -14.82 -4.32 -7.11
C LYS A 184 -13.91 -5.04 -6.08
N ALA A 185 -12.62 -4.79 -6.16
CA ALA A 185 -11.62 -5.43 -5.32
C ALA A 185 -10.89 -4.37 -4.51
N ASP A 186 -10.94 -4.51 -3.19
CA ASP A 186 -10.14 -3.67 -2.30
C ASP A 186 -8.66 -4.06 -2.40
N GLU A 187 -7.78 -3.08 -2.32
CA GLU A 187 -6.35 -3.25 -2.25
C GLU A 187 -5.86 -3.03 -0.81
N ILE A 188 -5.08 -3.95 -0.30
CA ILE A 188 -4.56 -3.89 1.06
C ILE A 188 -3.03 -3.96 1.03
N LEU A 189 -2.38 -2.94 1.56
CA LEU A 189 -0.96 -2.95 1.83
C LEU A 189 -0.71 -3.46 3.26
N ILE A 190 0.13 -4.47 3.39
CA ILE A 190 0.75 -4.84 4.67
C ILE A 190 2.15 -4.23 4.67
N PRO A 191 2.42 -3.19 5.49
CA PRO A 191 3.72 -2.56 5.57
C PRO A 191 4.81 -3.57 5.95
N THR A 192 6.02 -3.41 5.43
CA THR A 192 7.13 -4.34 5.64
C THR A 192 7.35 -4.68 7.12
N LEU A 193 7.31 -3.67 7.99
CA LEU A 193 7.52 -3.85 9.44
C LEU A 193 6.38 -4.57 10.15
N SER A 194 5.19 -4.59 9.55
CA SER A 194 3.98 -5.22 10.11
C SER A 194 3.73 -6.61 9.55
N PHE A 195 4.49 -7.01 8.52
CA PHE A 195 4.32 -8.31 7.88
C PHE A 195 4.76 -9.46 8.79
N LYS A 196 3.86 -10.42 8.99
CA LYS A 196 4.08 -11.62 9.79
C LYS A 196 4.11 -12.85 8.89
N LYS A 197 5.29 -13.42 8.71
CA LYS A 197 5.53 -14.57 7.81
C LYS A 197 4.65 -15.78 8.16
N GLU A 198 4.40 -16.02 9.43
CA GLU A 198 3.57 -17.11 9.92
C GLU A 198 2.09 -17.01 9.52
N LEU A 199 1.64 -15.82 9.14
CA LEU A 199 0.28 -15.56 8.64
C LEU A 199 0.17 -15.62 7.11
N PHE A 200 1.29 -15.88 6.41
CA PHE A 200 1.37 -15.90 4.96
C PHE A 200 1.58 -17.32 4.46
N ILE A 201 0.64 -17.85 3.66
CA ILE A 201 0.55 -19.26 3.34
C ILE A 201 0.33 -19.44 1.84
N LYS A 202 1.12 -20.32 1.24
CA LYS A 202 0.94 -20.71 -0.17
C LYS A 202 -0.31 -21.58 -0.33
N GLU A 203 -1.13 -21.28 -1.33
CA GLU A 203 -2.20 -22.19 -1.77
C GLU A 203 -1.58 -23.46 -2.32
N LEU A 204 -2.00 -24.62 -1.81
CA LEU A 204 -1.60 -25.88 -2.38
C LEU A 204 -2.42 -26.13 -3.65
N PRO A 205 -1.81 -26.63 -4.73
CA PRO A 205 -2.55 -27.09 -5.90
C PRO A 205 -3.57 -28.15 -5.45
N LYS A 206 -4.78 -28.06 -6.01
CA LYS A 206 -5.83 -29.08 -5.81
C LYS A 206 -5.48 -30.36 -6.52
#